data_679df1151dc4d2a5074bdb2809e4bd39
#
_entry.id   679df1151dc4d2a5074bdb2809e4bd39
#
_cell.length_a   1.000
_cell.length_b   1.000
_cell.length_c   1.000
_cell.angle_alpha   90.00
_cell.angle_beta   90.00
_cell.angle_gamma   90.00
#
_symmetry.space_group_name_H-M   'P 1'
#
loop_
_entity.id
_entity.type
_entity.pdbx_description
1 polymer ?
#
loop_
_entity_poly.entity_id
_entity_poly.type
_entity_poly.pdbx_seq_one_letter_code
_entity_poly.pdbx_strand_id
1 'polypeptide(L)'
;QWVKIKNKYQRLYCESPATGKFSVTYSPLYGEKANYIGMADTYRSYLKKKYGLTECKDENMLSLEIIGGTNIRTTFLGIPYNKFLPVTTVKKAEEIIKDVQNLTGQKPSVKLFGYGQSGTDIGKAGGGFSVNRSLGSKDDMRNLTRFCKDNDIELFTDFDLVRFNRSGGGVAPTDKAVTVNGQT
;
A
#
# COMPACT_ATOMS: atom_id res chain seq x y z
N GLN A 1 -16.62 13.46 1.56
CA GLN A 1 -16.75 12.40 0.56
C GLN A 1 -18.08 11.67 0.72
N TRP A 2 -18.74 11.30 -0.37
CA TRP A 2 -19.95 10.47 -0.34
C TRP A 2 -19.56 9.00 -0.49
N VAL A 3 -20.02 8.16 0.42
CA VAL A 3 -19.77 6.70 0.38
C VAL A 3 -21.09 5.97 0.44
N LYS A 4 -21.24 4.90 -0.37
CA LYS A 4 -22.44 4.07 -0.38
C LYS A 4 -22.30 2.97 0.69
N ILE A 5 -23.11 3.09 1.75
CA ILE A 5 -23.17 2.11 2.84
C ILE A 5 -24.61 1.55 2.89
N LYS A 6 -24.76 0.23 2.80
CA LYS A 6 -26.08 -0.46 2.84
C LYS A 6 -27.12 0.19 1.91
N ASN A 7 -26.79 0.40 0.64
CA ASN A 7 -27.63 1.03 -0.38
C ASN A 7 -28.03 2.50 -0.13
N LYS A 8 -27.43 3.19 0.84
CA LYS A 8 -27.60 4.63 1.07
C LYS A 8 -26.27 5.35 0.90
N TYR A 9 -26.31 6.54 0.29
CA TYR A 9 -25.13 7.41 0.25
C TYR A 9 -25.04 8.18 1.57
N GLN A 10 -23.88 8.10 2.21
CA GLN A 10 -23.58 8.82 3.45
C GLN A 10 -22.35 9.69 3.26
N ARG A 11 -22.32 10.85 3.92
CA ARG A 11 -21.12 11.68 4.00
C ARG A 11 -20.24 11.19 5.14
N LEU A 12 -18.96 11.09 4.87
CA LEU A 12 -17.95 10.87 5.89
C LEU A 12 -17.41 12.22 6.36
N TYR A 13 -17.31 12.38 7.67
CA TYR A 13 -16.74 13.55 8.34
C TYR A 13 -15.61 13.09 9.27
N CYS A 14 -14.62 13.97 9.45
CA CYS A 14 -13.65 13.79 10.51
C CYS A 14 -14.22 14.36 11.82
N GLU A 15 -13.95 13.70 12.96
CA GLU A 15 -14.36 14.20 14.28
C GLU A 15 -13.66 15.52 14.62
N SER A 16 -12.40 15.66 14.17
CA SER A 16 -11.64 16.90 14.33
C SER A 16 -11.61 17.69 13.03
N PRO A 17 -11.71 19.03 13.07
CA PRO A 17 -11.52 19.85 11.90
C PRO A 17 -10.14 19.62 11.29
N ALA A 18 -10.07 19.56 9.96
CA ALA A 18 -8.79 19.55 9.27
C ALA A 18 -8.05 20.87 9.56
N THR A 19 -6.84 20.74 10.10
CA THR A 19 -5.96 21.89 10.36
C THR A 19 -4.92 22.00 9.25
N GLY A 20 -4.60 23.20 8.83
CA GLY A 20 -3.59 23.48 7.81
C GLY A 20 -4.09 24.34 6.64
N LYS A 21 -3.19 24.63 5.71
CA LYS A 21 -3.52 25.36 4.51
C LYS A 21 -4.14 24.41 3.48
N PHE A 22 -5.31 24.76 2.99
CA PHE A 22 -5.98 24.06 1.90
C PHE A 22 -5.96 24.93 0.66
N SER A 23 -5.56 24.38 -0.48
CA SER A 23 -5.59 25.07 -1.78
C SER A 23 -6.15 24.15 -2.85
N VAL A 24 -6.92 24.72 -3.76
CA VAL A 24 -7.43 24.04 -4.95
C VAL A 24 -7.06 24.86 -6.16
N THR A 25 -6.48 24.22 -7.16
CA THR A 25 -6.13 24.83 -8.43
C THR A 25 -7.04 24.27 -9.51
N TYR A 26 -7.73 25.14 -10.24
CA TYR A 26 -8.56 24.78 -11.39
C TYR A 26 -7.79 25.10 -12.67
N SER A 27 -7.73 24.14 -13.59
CA SER A 27 -7.12 24.31 -14.92
C SER A 27 -8.18 24.08 -15.99
N PRO A 28 -8.86 25.12 -16.48
CA PRO A 28 -9.87 24.96 -17.51
C PRO A 28 -9.24 24.58 -18.84
N LEU A 29 -9.90 23.69 -19.57
CA LEU A 29 -9.48 23.19 -20.87
C LEU A 29 -10.51 23.63 -21.93
N TYR A 30 -10.03 23.99 -23.12
CA TYR A 30 -10.86 24.53 -24.20
C TYR A 30 -10.58 23.82 -25.53
N GLY A 31 -11.56 23.82 -26.41
CA GLY A 31 -11.45 23.28 -27.77
C GLY A 31 -11.13 21.79 -27.76
N GLU A 32 -10.23 21.38 -28.64
CA GLU A 32 -9.82 19.96 -28.79
C GLU A 32 -9.18 19.37 -27.56
N LYS A 33 -8.69 20.16 -26.62
CA LYS A 33 -8.13 19.71 -25.35
C LYS A 33 -9.17 19.54 -24.24
N ALA A 34 -10.43 19.90 -24.47
CA ALA A 34 -11.51 19.76 -23.49
C ALA A 34 -12.04 18.33 -23.41
N ASN A 35 -11.16 17.37 -23.17
CA ASN A 35 -11.46 15.94 -23.02
C ASN A 35 -10.52 15.31 -21.99
N TYR A 36 -10.73 14.02 -21.68
CA TYR A 36 -9.95 13.32 -20.66
C TYR A 36 -8.45 13.21 -21.00
N ILE A 37 -8.09 13.12 -22.28
CA ILE A 37 -6.68 13.09 -22.72
C ILE A 37 -6.02 14.42 -22.42
N GLY A 38 -6.68 15.56 -22.76
CA GLY A 38 -6.20 16.89 -22.42
C GLY A 38 -6.09 17.14 -20.93
N MET A 39 -6.99 16.57 -20.11
CA MET A 39 -6.86 16.60 -18.66
C MET A 39 -5.61 15.85 -18.18
N ALA A 40 -5.37 14.65 -18.71
CA ALA A 40 -4.20 13.85 -18.38
C ALA A 40 -2.89 14.55 -18.77
N ASP A 41 -2.83 15.16 -19.96
CA ASP A 41 -1.64 15.88 -20.44
C ASP A 41 -1.37 17.15 -19.62
N THR A 42 -2.42 17.88 -19.25
CA THR A 42 -2.29 19.07 -18.39
C THR A 42 -1.78 18.68 -17.01
N TYR A 43 -2.31 17.61 -16.44
CA TYR A 43 -1.85 17.09 -15.14
C TYR A 43 -0.41 16.55 -15.21
N ARG A 44 -0.05 15.82 -16.28
CA ARG A 44 1.32 15.37 -16.54
C ARG A 44 2.29 16.55 -16.62
N SER A 45 1.91 17.60 -17.34
CA SER A 45 2.71 18.82 -17.46
C SER A 45 2.91 19.53 -16.12
N TYR A 46 1.87 19.57 -15.30
CA TYR A 46 1.95 20.09 -13.93
C TYR A 46 2.91 19.27 -13.08
N LEU A 47 2.82 17.92 -13.11
CA LEU A 47 3.70 17.02 -12.37
C LEU A 47 5.17 17.17 -12.82
N LYS A 48 5.43 17.20 -14.14
CA LYS A 48 6.77 17.45 -14.68
C LYS A 48 7.36 18.76 -14.16
N LYS A 49 6.57 19.85 -14.19
CA LYS A 49 7.02 21.17 -13.71
C LYS A 49 7.23 21.22 -12.20
N LYS A 50 6.33 20.64 -11.41
CA LYS A 50 6.35 20.72 -9.95
C LYS A 50 7.35 19.77 -9.29
N TYR A 51 7.48 18.57 -9.84
CA TYR A 51 8.26 17.49 -9.23
C TYR A 51 9.46 17.05 -10.07
N GLY A 52 9.71 17.69 -11.21
CA GLY A 52 10.86 17.35 -12.07
C GLY A 52 10.76 15.96 -12.70
N LEU A 53 9.54 15.44 -12.90
CA LEU A 53 9.38 14.10 -13.50
C LEU A 53 9.94 14.07 -14.91
N THR A 54 10.83 13.14 -15.16
CA THR A 54 11.40 12.84 -16.49
C THR A 54 10.77 11.56 -17.06
N GLU A 55 10.92 11.35 -18.34
CA GLU A 55 10.52 10.08 -18.96
C GLU A 55 11.41 8.96 -18.44
N CYS A 56 10.81 7.85 -18.07
CA CYS A 56 11.54 6.64 -17.74
C CYS A 56 12.17 6.10 -19.05
N LYS A 57 13.49 5.93 -19.05
CA LYS A 57 14.22 5.38 -20.19
C LYS A 57 14.48 3.89 -20.08
N ASP A 58 14.15 3.30 -18.94
CA ASP A 58 14.35 1.88 -18.69
C ASP A 58 13.22 1.06 -19.28
N GLU A 59 13.48 0.42 -20.41
CA GLU A 59 12.46 -0.24 -21.22
C GLU A 59 12.03 -1.62 -20.69
N ASN A 60 12.71 -2.25 -19.75
CA ASN A 60 12.35 -3.60 -19.29
C ASN A 60 12.72 -3.85 -17.84
N MET A 61 12.06 -3.17 -16.90
CA MET A 61 12.23 -3.48 -15.49
C MET A 61 11.37 -4.70 -15.11
N LEU A 62 12.01 -5.78 -14.69
CA LEU A 62 11.34 -6.95 -14.16
C LEU A 62 10.71 -6.61 -12.80
N SER A 63 9.38 -6.63 -12.72
CA SER A 63 8.66 -6.41 -11.48
C SER A 63 8.32 -7.75 -10.81
N LEU A 64 8.70 -7.90 -9.54
CA LEU A 64 8.47 -9.10 -8.75
C LEU A 64 7.64 -8.75 -7.50
N GLU A 65 6.42 -9.25 -7.41
CA GLU A 65 5.59 -9.12 -6.23
C GLU A 65 5.62 -10.43 -5.41
N ILE A 66 6.03 -10.34 -4.14
CA ILE A 66 6.14 -11.49 -3.23
C ILE A 66 5.12 -11.34 -2.11
N ILE A 67 4.24 -12.33 -1.96
CA ILE A 67 3.21 -12.35 -0.93
C ILE A 67 3.75 -13.02 0.33
N GLY A 68 3.80 -12.28 1.45
CA GLY A 68 4.24 -12.77 2.75
C GLY A 68 3.20 -13.66 3.42
N GLY A 69 2.02 -13.15 3.67
CA GLY A 69 0.96 -13.92 4.31
C GLY A 69 -0.37 -13.18 4.36
N THR A 70 -1.40 -13.92 4.73
CA THR A 70 -2.78 -13.42 4.81
C THR A 70 -3.48 -13.93 6.06
N ASN A 71 -4.55 -13.26 6.47
CA ASN A 71 -5.43 -13.74 7.52
C ASN A 71 -6.55 -14.59 6.93
N ILE A 72 -6.75 -15.76 7.48
CA ILE A 72 -7.87 -16.64 7.16
C ILE A 72 -8.81 -16.77 8.35
N ARG A 73 -10.11 -16.80 8.08
CA ARG A 73 -11.10 -17.09 9.10
C ARG A 73 -11.20 -18.60 9.29
N THR A 74 -10.97 -19.05 10.50
CA THR A 74 -11.06 -20.46 10.89
C THR A 74 -11.85 -20.60 12.19
N THR A 75 -12.11 -21.82 12.63
CA THR A 75 -12.84 -22.12 13.88
C THR A 75 -12.02 -23.04 14.77
N PHE A 76 -12.10 -22.79 16.07
CA PHE A 76 -11.59 -23.70 17.09
C PHE A 76 -12.71 -23.97 18.11
N LEU A 77 -13.08 -25.20 18.31
CA LEU A 77 -14.21 -25.62 19.15
C LEU A 77 -15.52 -24.85 18.84
N GLY A 78 -15.79 -24.60 17.54
CA GLY A 78 -16.95 -23.86 17.09
C GLY A 78 -16.84 -22.33 17.19
N ILE A 79 -15.77 -21.79 17.79
CA ILE A 79 -15.55 -20.36 17.95
C ILE A 79 -14.74 -19.84 16.74
N PRO A 80 -15.28 -18.91 15.93
CA PRO A 80 -14.55 -18.36 14.79
C PRO A 80 -13.44 -17.40 15.24
N TYR A 81 -12.24 -17.54 14.67
CA TYR A 81 -11.13 -16.62 14.87
C TYR A 81 -10.35 -16.39 13.57
N ASN A 82 -9.55 -15.33 13.53
CA ASN A 82 -8.66 -15.06 12.42
C ASN A 82 -7.27 -15.63 12.72
N LYS A 83 -6.77 -16.45 11.81
CA LYS A 83 -5.43 -17.06 11.90
C LYS A 83 -4.57 -16.47 10.77
N PHE A 84 -3.39 -16.00 11.12
CA PHE A 84 -2.40 -15.62 10.11
C PHE A 84 -1.84 -16.87 9.43
N LEU A 85 -1.91 -16.91 8.11
CA LEU A 85 -1.35 -17.96 7.27
C LEU A 85 -0.09 -17.41 6.59
N PRO A 86 1.12 -17.84 7.01
CA PRO A 86 2.34 -17.48 6.33
C PRO A 86 2.43 -18.20 4.98
N VAL A 87 2.84 -17.46 3.93
CA VAL A 87 3.02 -17.98 2.56
C VAL A 87 4.51 -17.99 2.23
N THR A 88 5.17 -16.82 2.29
CA THR A 88 6.58 -16.69 1.97
C THR A 88 7.31 -15.97 3.11
N THR A 89 8.24 -16.65 3.77
CA THR A 89 9.07 -16.02 4.80
C THR A 89 10.05 -15.01 4.21
N VAL A 90 10.59 -14.12 5.04
CA VAL A 90 11.59 -13.12 4.60
C VAL A 90 12.82 -13.78 4.00
N LYS A 91 13.29 -14.88 4.59
CA LYS A 91 14.43 -15.65 4.07
C LYS A 91 14.12 -16.27 2.70
N LYS A 92 12.90 -16.83 2.58
CA LYS A 92 12.49 -17.41 1.28
C LYS A 92 12.32 -16.34 0.20
N ALA A 93 11.89 -15.13 0.56
CA ALA A 93 11.84 -14.01 -0.37
C ALA A 93 13.23 -13.66 -0.91
N GLU A 94 14.26 -13.64 -0.06
CA GLU A 94 15.65 -13.42 -0.48
C GLU A 94 16.13 -14.50 -1.46
N GLU A 95 15.82 -15.78 -1.18
CA GLU A 95 16.14 -16.89 -2.09
C GLU A 95 15.45 -16.73 -3.45
N ILE A 96 14.14 -16.41 -3.46
CA ILE A 96 13.38 -16.18 -4.70
C ILE A 96 14.00 -15.04 -5.53
N ILE A 97 14.40 -13.93 -4.88
CA ILE A 97 15.02 -12.81 -5.56
C ILE A 97 16.35 -13.25 -6.22
N LYS A 98 17.17 -14.00 -5.50
CA LYS A 98 18.44 -14.56 -6.03
C LYS A 98 18.19 -15.49 -7.23
N ASP A 99 17.20 -16.38 -7.10
CA ASP A 99 16.86 -17.33 -8.16
C ASP A 99 16.38 -16.58 -9.42
N VAL A 100 15.51 -15.56 -9.26
CA VAL A 100 15.03 -14.74 -10.37
C VAL A 100 16.19 -13.99 -11.04
N GLN A 101 17.11 -13.40 -10.28
CA GLN A 101 18.29 -12.76 -10.84
C GLN A 101 19.18 -13.74 -11.63
N ASN A 102 19.41 -14.93 -11.07
CA ASN A 102 20.24 -15.96 -11.73
C ASN A 102 19.60 -16.47 -13.02
N LEU A 103 18.27 -16.64 -13.04
CA LEU A 103 17.55 -17.15 -14.21
C LEU A 103 17.40 -16.11 -15.32
N THR A 104 17.21 -14.84 -14.97
CA THR A 104 16.90 -13.78 -15.94
C THR A 104 18.12 -12.93 -16.31
N GLY A 105 19.14 -12.93 -15.47
CA GLY A 105 20.25 -11.98 -15.58
C GLY A 105 19.87 -10.53 -15.29
N GLN A 106 18.63 -10.27 -14.82
CA GLN A 106 18.10 -8.92 -14.59
C GLN A 106 17.95 -8.64 -13.09
N LYS A 107 18.06 -7.38 -12.71
CA LYS A 107 17.74 -6.91 -11.35
C LYS A 107 16.24 -6.63 -11.27
N PRO A 108 15.48 -7.36 -10.44
CA PRO A 108 14.05 -7.10 -10.31
C PRO A 108 13.79 -5.88 -9.43
N SER A 109 12.71 -5.14 -9.72
CA SER A 109 12.06 -4.26 -8.75
C SER A 109 11.12 -5.11 -7.89
N VAL A 110 11.37 -5.21 -6.60
CA VAL A 110 10.69 -6.14 -5.69
C VAL A 110 9.67 -5.42 -4.82
N LYS A 111 8.44 -5.90 -4.82
CA LYS A 111 7.38 -5.45 -3.91
C LYS A 111 7.04 -6.58 -2.92
N LEU A 112 7.20 -6.30 -1.63
CA LEU A 112 6.75 -7.19 -0.55
C LEU A 112 5.33 -6.83 -0.14
N PHE A 113 4.39 -7.74 -0.36
CA PHE A 113 2.99 -7.56 -0.02
C PHE A 113 2.57 -8.48 1.13
N GLY A 114 1.84 -7.95 2.12
CA GLY A 114 1.34 -8.76 3.23
C GLY A 114 2.39 -9.21 4.25
N TYR A 115 3.51 -8.50 4.37
CA TYR A 115 4.56 -8.82 5.36
C TYR A 115 4.30 -8.21 6.75
N GLY A 116 3.38 -7.25 6.86
CA GLY A 116 2.98 -6.67 8.14
C GLY A 116 2.13 -7.58 9.00
N GLN A 117 1.79 -7.11 10.22
CA GLN A 117 0.95 -7.87 11.18
C GLN A 117 -0.44 -8.20 10.63
N SER A 118 -0.95 -7.40 9.72
CA SER A 118 -2.27 -7.56 9.10
C SER A 118 -2.27 -8.45 7.86
N GLY A 119 -1.09 -8.92 7.41
CA GLY A 119 -1.01 -9.64 6.15
C GLY A 119 -1.55 -8.81 4.99
N THR A 120 -2.36 -9.44 4.15
CA THR A 120 -3.00 -8.80 3.00
C THR A 120 -4.32 -8.09 3.33
N ASP A 121 -4.71 -8.00 4.60
CA ASP A 121 -5.96 -7.35 5.00
C ASP A 121 -5.91 -5.85 4.73
N ILE A 122 -6.88 -5.37 3.97
CA ILE A 122 -7.04 -3.96 3.64
C ILE A 122 -7.63 -3.20 4.84
N GLY A 123 -7.13 -1.98 5.07
CA GLY A 123 -7.67 -1.09 6.10
C GLY A 123 -7.30 -1.45 7.53
N LYS A 124 -6.34 -2.34 7.71
CA LYS A 124 -5.75 -2.65 8.99
C LYS A 124 -4.29 -2.21 9.01
N ALA A 125 -4.03 -0.93 9.21
CA ALA A 125 -2.69 -0.41 9.50
C ALA A 125 -2.28 -0.79 10.94
N GLY A 126 -2.40 -2.08 11.27
CA GLY A 126 -2.30 -2.54 12.65
C GLY A 126 -0.88 -2.70 13.14
N GLY A 127 -0.60 -2.16 14.32
CA GLY A 127 0.54 -2.55 15.14
C GLY A 127 1.92 -2.05 14.69
N GLY A 128 1.99 -1.02 13.83
CA GLY A 128 3.24 -0.46 13.32
C GLY A 128 3.82 -1.25 12.13
N PHE A 129 4.90 -0.68 11.59
CA PHE A 129 5.60 -1.20 10.40
C PHE A 129 6.53 -2.38 10.72
N SER A 130 6.08 -3.34 11.51
CA SER A 130 6.88 -4.50 11.86
C SER A 130 6.47 -5.73 11.07
N VAL A 131 7.46 -6.50 10.63
CA VAL A 131 7.21 -7.79 9.98
C VAL A 131 6.47 -8.74 10.93
N ASN A 132 5.54 -9.52 10.40
CA ASN A 132 4.85 -10.56 11.17
C ASN A 132 5.85 -11.63 11.61
N ARG A 133 5.80 -12.02 12.90
CA ARG A 133 6.73 -12.98 13.50
C ARG A 133 6.73 -14.34 12.80
N SER A 134 5.62 -14.74 12.20
CA SER A 134 5.52 -15.98 11.43
C SER A 134 6.26 -15.94 10.10
N LEU A 135 6.64 -14.75 9.62
CA LEU A 135 7.37 -14.56 8.36
C LEU A 135 8.87 -14.35 8.59
N GLY A 136 9.25 -13.88 9.77
CA GLY A 136 10.65 -13.64 10.11
C GLY A 136 10.82 -12.61 11.22
N SER A 137 12.07 -12.38 11.57
CA SER A 137 12.49 -11.40 12.57
C SER A 137 12.75 -10.02 11.94
N LYS A 138 12.96 -9.00 12.78
CA LYS A 138 13.46 -7.71 12.33
C LYS A 138 14.85 -7.80 11.69
N ASP A 139 15.67 -8.73 12.17
CA ASP A 139 17.01 -8.92 11.63
C ASP A 139 16.97 -9.61 10.28
N ASP A 140 16.05 -10.55 10.06
CA ASP A 140 15.82 -11.11 8.73
C ASP A 140 15.43 -10.02 7.72
N MET A 141 14.54 -9.11 8.10
CA MET A 141 14.14 -7.98 7.24
C MET A 141 15.30 -7.01 6.98
N ARG A 142 16.12 -6.73 7.99
CA ARG A 142 17.34 -5.91 7.81
C ARG A 142 18.33 -6.55 6.86
N ASN A 143 18.52 -7.87 6.97
CA ASN A 143 19.41 -8.62 6.09
C ASN A 143 18.90 -8.59 4.65
N LEU A 144 17.61 -8.83 4.42
CA LEU A 144 16.99 -8.70 3.10
C LEU A 144 17.15 -7.28 2.53
N THR A 145 16.90 -6.24 3.34
CA THR A 145 17.05 -4.85 2.92
C THR A 145 18.52 -4.54 2.54
N ARG A 146 19.47 -5.03 3.34
CA ARG A 146 20.91 -4.88 3.04
C ARG A 146 21.27 -5.62 1.76
N PHE A 147 20.85 -6.87 1.62
CA PHE A 147 21.08 -7.66 0.39
C PHE A 147 20.54 -6.92 -0.85
N CYS A 148 19.31 -6.41 -0.80
CA CYS A 148 18.76 -5.65 -1.94
C CYS A 148 19.58 -4.39 -2.23
N LYS A 149 19.96 -3.64 -1.20
CA LYS A 149 20.79 -2.44 -1.35
C LYS A 149 22.17 -2.75 -1.96
N ASP A 150 22.84 -3.79 -1.46
CA ASP A 150 24.20 -4.17 -1.93
C ASP A 150 24.19 -4.71 -3.36
N ASN A 151 23.04 -5.19 -3.85
CA ASN A 151 22.85 -5.67 -5.21
C ASN A 151 22.11 -4.68 -6.12
N ASP A 152 21.84 -3.45 -5.64
CA ASP A 152 21.15 -2.40 -6.39
C ASP A 152 19.76 -2.86 -6.87
N ILE A 153 19.01 -3.51 -5.97
CA ILE A 153 17.65 -3.99 -6.16
C ILE A 153 16.70 -3.04 -5.45
N GLU A 154 15.71 -2.53 -6.16
CA GLU A 154 14.65 -1.74 -5.55
C GLU A 154 13.71 -2.62 -4.72
N LEU A 155 13.58 -2.28 -3.43
CA LEU A 155 12.71 -3.00 -2.50
C LEU A 155 11.61 -2.08 -1.98
N PHE A 156 10.36 -2.44 -2.26
CA PHE A 156 9.17 -1.74 -1.80
C PHE A 156 8.36 -2.60 -0.84
N THR A 157 7.71 -1.96 0.11
CA THR A 157 6.73 -2.61 0.99
C THR A 157 5.36 -1.98 0.77
N ASP A 158 4.32 -2.80 0.81
CA ASP A 158 2.95 -2.34 0.63
C ASP A 158 2.28 -2.10 1.99
N PHE A 159 1.78 -0.87 2.20
CA PHE A 159 1.00 -0.48 3.36
C PHE A 159 -0.20 0.35 2.93
N ASP A 160 -1.39 0.00 3.40
CA ASP A 160 -2.58 0.80 3.19
C ASP A 160 -2.63 1.95 4.21
N LEU A 161 -2.22 3.14 3.78
CA LEU A 161 -2.19 4.34 4.61
C LEU A 161 -3.47 5.19 4.50
N VAL A 162 -4.38 4.81 3.60
CA VAL A 162 -5.55 5.63 3.26
C VAL A 162 -6.84 5.01 3.80
N ARG A 163 -6.94 3.70 3.80
CA ARG A 163 -8.12 2.97 4.23
C ARG A 163 -7.94 2.44 5.63
N PHE A 164 -8.89 2.73 6.52
CA PHE A 164 -8.88 2.24 7.90
C PHE A 164 -10.20 1.54 8.19
N ASN A 165 -10.11 0.33 8.70
CA ASN A 165 -11.25 -0.42 9.17
C ASN A 165 -11.50 -0.08 10.66
N ARG A 166 -12.76 -0.12 11.11
CA ARG A 166 -13.15 0.14 12.50
C ARG A 166 -12.37 -0.72 13.51
N SER A 167 -12.10 -1.96 13.15
CA SER A 167 -11.31 -2.91 13.97
C SER A 167 -9.80 -2.84 13.72
N GLY A 168 -9.33 -1.96 12.81
CA GLY A 168 -7.92 -1.78 12.51
C GLY A 168 -7.22 -1.08 13.69
N GLY A 169 -6.22 -1.74 14.29
CA GLY A 169 -5.37 -1.13 15.30
C GLY A 169 -4.43 -0.07 14.72
N GLY A 170 -3.82 0.72 15.58
CA GLY A 170 -2.72 1.63 15.20
C GLY A 170 -3.12 3.04 14.79
N VAL A 171 -4.40 3.33 14.61
CA VAL A 171 -4.91 4.68 14.35
C VAL A 171 -5.97 5.02 15.39
N ALA A 172 -5.84 6.21 15.99
CA ALA A 172 -6.81 6.66 16.98
C ALA A 172 -8.20 6.82 16.32
N PRO A 173 -9.30 6.54 17.04
CA PRO A 173 -10.65 6.74 16.50
C PRO A 173 -10.90 8.16 16.00
N THR A 174 -10.29 9.16 16.66
CA THR A 174 -10.35 10.58 16.31
C THR A 174 -9.70 10.93 14.96
N ASP A 175 -8.78 10.10 14.50
CA ASP A 175 -8.03 10.32 13.26
C ASP A 175 -8.69 9.64 12.04
N LYS A 176 -9.82 8.96 12.27
CA LYS A 176 -10.59 8.29 11.22
C LYS A 176 -11.75 9.16 10.78
N ALA A 177 -11.99 9.20 9.47
CA ALA A 177 -13.22 9.78 8.95
C ALA A 177 -14.41 8.88 9.29
N VAL A 178 -15.41 9.43 9.92
CA VAL A 178 -16.62 8.71 10.35
C VAL A 178 -17.87 9.32 9.73
N THR A 179 -18.94 8.55 9.66
CA THR A 179 -20.28 9.08 9.34
C THR A 179 -20.84 9.89 10.51
N VAL A 180 -21.88 10.69 10.27
CA VAL A 180 -22.57 11.45 11.34
C VAL A 180 -23.03 10.55 12.50
N ASN A 181 -23.29 9.28 12.22
CA ASN A 181 -23.69 8.29 13.23
C ASN A 181 -22.51 7.53 13.85
N GLY A 182 -21.26 8.01 13.66
CA GLY A 182 -20.05 7.39 14.22
C GLY A 182 -19.66 6.05 13.57
N GLN A 183 -20.16 5.73 12.38
CA GLN A 183 -19.78 4.53 11.63
C GLN A 183 -18.60 4.83 10.71
N THR A 184 -17.60 3.96 10.70
CA THR A 184 -16.42 4.01 9.83
C THR A 184 -16.59 3.13 8.61
#